data_cf11141d0b7b3b87ccb69c7fc8e110af
#
_entry.id   cf11141d0b7b3b87ccb69c7fc8e110af
#
_cell.length_a   1.000
_cell.length_b   1.000
_cell.length_c   1.000
_cell.angle_alpha   90.00
_cell.angle_beta   90.00
_cell.angle_gamma   90.00
#
_symmetry.space_group_name_H-M   'P 1'
#
loop_
_entity.id
_entity.type
_entity.pdbx_description
1 polymer ?
#
loop_
_entity_poly.entity_id
_entity_poly.type
_entity_poly.pdbx_seq_one_letter_code
_entity_poly.pdbx_strand_id
1 'polypeptide(L)'
;MAPIHADRKTLSVPVIDGIQWDDFAINPVYAAGSHSRGLFEWGMLYKEGTVPKKEENRRSHHSEPYYAPTHAGGLFAINREWFKELGWYDPGKLAQCFFFPSIQI
;
A
#
# COMPACT_ATOMS: atom_id res chain seq x y z
N MET A 1 7.66 -8.63 -4.73
CA MET A 1 9.07 -8.81 -4.24
C MET A 1 10.10 -7.97 -5.01
N ALA A 2 9.93 -7.73 -6.31
CA ALA A 2 10.87 -6.93 -7.12
C ALA A 2 11.19 -5.53 -6.53
N PRO A 3 10.23 -4.73 -6.05
CA PRO A 3 10.54 -3.42 -5.45
C PRO A 3 11.46 -3.51 -4.23
N ILE A 4 11.27 -4.52 -3.37
CA ILE A 4 12.10 -4.71 -2.17
C ILE A 4 13.51 -5.16 -2.53
N HIS A 5 13.68 -5.89 -3.64
CA HIS A 5 14.99 -6.29 -4.12
C HIS A 5 15.76 -5.09 -4.69
N ALA A 6 15.06 -4.16 -5.34
CA ALA A 6 15.67 -2.92 -5.85
C ALA A 6 16.05 -1.93 -4.75
N ASP A 7 15.17 -1.77 -3.74
CA ASP A 7 15.42 -0.95 -2.56
C ASP A 7 14.87 -1.62 -1.30
N ARG A 8 15.78 -2.07 -0.42
CA ARG A 8 15.41 -2.75 0.83
C ARG A 8 14.60 -1.89 1.81
N LYS A 9 14.60 -0.57 1.62
CA LYS A 9 13.81 0.37 2.44
C LYS A 9 12.36 0.51 1.97
N THR A 10 11.97 -0.28 0.97
CA THR A 10 10.62 -0.28 0.43
C THR A 10 9.72 -1.22 1.22
N LEU A 11 8.51 -0.75 1.55
CA LEU A 11 7.38 -1.59 1.93
C LEU A 11 6.49 -1.74 0.70
N SER A 12 6.23 -2.97 0.28
CA SER A 12 5.41 -3.27 -0.90
C SER A 12 4.06 -3.83 -0.47
N VAL A 13 2.98 -3.27 -1.01
CA VAL A 13 1.61 -3.68 -0.75
C VAL A 13 0.97 -4.17 -2.05
N PRO A 14 0.34 -5.36 -2.09
CA PRO A 14 -0.36 -5.81 -3.27
C PRO A 14 -1.72 -5.11 -3.41
N VAL A 15 -2.18 -4.96 -4.63
CA VAL A 15 -3.59 -4.68 -4.92
C VAL A 15 -4.39 -5.94 -4.61
N ILE A 16 -5.52 -5.78 -3.93
CA ILE A 16 -6.36 -6.89 -3.46
C ILE A 16 -7.69 -6.82 -4.19
N ASP A 17 -8.02 -7.85 -4.95
CA ASP A 17 -9.31 -8.03 -5.56
C ASP A 17 -10.23 -8.88 -4.68
N GLY A 18 -11.53 -8.69 -4.81
CA GLY A 18 -12.54 -9.50 -4.14
C GLY A 18 -12.88 -10.77 -4.92
N ILE A 19 -13.28 -11.82 -4.20
CA ILE A 19 -13.90 -13.00 -4.77
C ILE A 19 -15.36 -13.04 -4.27
N GLN A 20 -16.31 -13.17 -5.20
CA GLN A 20 -17.71 -13.32 -4.83
C GLN A 20 -17.93 -14.65 -4.11
N TRP A 21 -18.80 -14.65 -3.12
CA TRP A 21 -19.02 -15.82 -2.27
C TRP A 21 -19.92 -16.89 -2.90
N ASP A 22 -20.75 -16.51 -3.89
CA ASP A 22 -21.78 -17.35 -4.50
C ASP A 22 -21.30 -18.09 -5.75
N ASP A 23 -20.53 -17.43 -6.61
CA ASP A 23 -20.05 -17.99 -7.88
C ASP A 23 -18.50 -18.04 -7.99
N PHE A 24 -17.80 -17.57 -6.97
CA PHE A 24 -16.34 -17.42 -6.94
C PHE A 24 -15.76 -16.55 -8.08
N ALA A 25 -16.58 -15.73 -8.70
CA ALA A 25 -16.11 -14.80 -9.72
C ALA A 25 -15.16 -13.75 -9.10
N ILE A 26 -14.10 -13.43 -9.81
CA ILE A 26 -13.20 -12.36 -9.41
C ILE A 26 -13.90 -11.02 -9.64
N ASN A 27 -14.05 -10.25 -8.56
CA ASN A 27 -14.56 -8.91 -8.59
C ASN A 27 -13.39 -7.92 -8.44
N PRO A 28 -12.89 -7.34 -9.54
CA PRO A 28 -11.78 -6.40 -9.47
C PRO A 28 -12.22 -5.14 -8.72
N VAL A 29 -11.61 -4.89 -7.57
CA VAL A 29 -11.86 -3.69 -6.76
C VAL A 29 -11.32 -2.45 -7.45
N TYR A 30 -10.25 -2.62 -8.21
CA TYR A 30 -9.61 -1.54 -8.95
C TYR A 30 -9.67 -1.83 -10.46
N ALA A 31 -10.50 -1.10 -11.19
CA ALA A 31 -10.44 -1.09 -12.64
C ALA A 31 -9.11 -0.49 -13.12
N ALA A 32 -8.64 -0.89 -14.31
CA ALA A 32 -7.46 -0.30 -14.93
C ALA A 32 -7.61 1.23 -15.01
N GLY A 33 -6.66 1.97 -14.44
CA GLY A 33 -6.68 3.42 -14.38
C GLY A 33 -7.46 4.05 -13.21
N SER A 34 -8.10 3.23 -12.36
CA SER A 34 -8.83 3.71 -11.18
C SER A 34 -8.23 3.13 -9.89
N HIS A 35 -7.02 3.57 -9.55
CA HIS A 35 -6.35 3.13 -8.33
C HIS A 35 -6.63 4.08 -7.16
N SER A 36 -6.76 3.48 -5.96
CA SER A 36 -6.80 4.23 -4.70
C SER A 36 -5.51 4.00 -3.92
N ARG A 37 -5.21 4.91 -3.00
CA ARG A 37 -4.11 4.78 -2.06
C ARG A 37 -4.52 5.20 -0.67
N GLY A 38 -3.85 4.65 0.34
CA GLY A 38 -4.05 5.06 1.72
C GLY A 38 -3.56 6.48 1.97
N LEU A 39 -4.34 7.23 2.70
CA LEU A 39 -4.07 8.59 3.14
C LEU A 39 -4.38 8.72 4.63
N PHE A 40 -3.90 9.81 5.25
CA PHE A 40 -4.36 10.25 6.57
C PHE A 40 -5.17 11.54 6.44
N GLU A 41 -6.29 11.60 7.15
CA GLU A 41 -6.98 12.86 7.42
C GLU A 41 -6.29 13.66 8.53
N TRP A 42 -6.65 14.91 8.68
CA TRP A 42 -6.11 15.78 9.74
C TRP A 42 -6.32 15.23 11.16
N GLY A 43 -7.35 14.41 11.36
CA GLY A 43 -7.58 13.67 12.60
C GLY A 43 -6.75 12.39 12.77
N MET A 44 -5.74 12.17 11.90
CA MET A 44 -4.90 10.95 11.88
C MET A 44 -5.67 9.66 11.61
N LEU A 45 -6.87 9.78 11.03
CA LEU A 45 -7.67 8.63 10.61
C LEU A 45 -7.23 8.15 9.23
N TYR A 46 -7.17 6.84 9.05
CA TYR A 46 -6.95 6.21 7.76
C TYR A 46 -8.12 6.49 6.81
N LYS A 47 -7.80 6.84 5.59
CA LYS A 47 -8.76 7.05 4.52
C LYS A 47 -8.18 6.57 3.19
N GLU A 48 -9.03 6.07 2.32
CA GLU A 48 -8.67 5.83 0.93
C GLU A 48 -8.98 7.05 0.06
N GLY A 49 -8.10 7.35 -0.85
CA GLY A 49 -8.25 8.44 -1.80
C GLY A 49 -7.64 8.10 -3.15
N THR A 50 -8.01 8.86 -4.16
CA THR A 50 -7.51 8.66 -5.52
C THR A 50 -6.01 8.95 -5.63
N VAL A 51 -5.35 8.25 -6.54
CA VAL A 51 -3.95 8.54 -6.87
C VAL A 51 -3.87 9.91 -7.57
N PRO A 52 -2.98 10.82 -7.14
CA PRO A 52 -2.82 12.12 -7.78
C PRO A 52 -2.36 11.99 -9.24
N LYS A 53 -2.85 12.87 -10.10
CA LYS A 53 -2.46 12.91 -11.52
C LYS A 53 -0.96 12.99 -11.76
N LYS A 54 -0.22 13.64 -10.86
CA LYS A 54 1.26 13.68 -10.91
C LYS A 54 1.88 12.29 -10.81
N GLU A 55 1.34 11.45 -9.95
CA GLU A 55 1.80 10.07 -9.76
C GLU A 55 1.32 9.15 -10.89
N GLU A 56 0.12 9.36 -11.39
CA GLU A 56 -0.38 8.66 -12.59
C GLU A 56 0.49 8.97 -13.82
N ASN A 57 0.83 10.23 -14.04
CA ASN A 57 1.66 10.65 -15.16
C ASN A 57 3.12 10.18 -15.06
N ARG A 58 3.60 9.82 -13.86
CA ARG A 58 4.94 9.26 -13.66
C ARG A 58 5.04 7.85 -14.22
N ARG A 59 3.95 7.10 -14.18
CA ARG A 59 3.89 5.72 -14.63
C ARG A 59 3.70 5.65 -16.14
N SER A 60 4.45 4.80 -16.79
CA SER A 60 4.28 4.52 -18.23
C SER A 60 3.18 3.48 -18.48
N HIS A 61 2.88 2.66 -17.46
CA HIS A 61 1.83 1.64 -17.52
C HIS A 61 1.07 1.57 -16.19
N HIS A 62 -0.22 1.25 -16.23
CA HIS A 62 -1.08 1.19 -15.05
C HIS A 62 -0.68 0.11 -14.02
N SER A 63 0.07 -0.91 -14.44
CA SER A 63 0.60 -1.96 -13.57
C SER A 63 1.89 -1.58 -12.85
N GLU A 64 2.48 -0.41 -13.14
CA GLU A 64 3.66 0.04 -12.43
C GLU A 64 3.31 0.48 -11.00
N PRO A 65 4.20 0.20 -10.03
CA PRO A 65 4.00 0.61 -8.66
C PRO A 65 3.84 2.12 -8.50
N TYR A 66 3.01 2.55 -7.56
CA TYR A 66 2.85 3.96 -7.18
C TYR A 66 3.07 4.15 -5.68
N TYR A 67 3.38 5.39 -5.29
CA TYR A 67 3.67 5.71 -3.91
C TYR A 67 2.40 6.07 -3.12
N ALA A 68 2.34 5.55 -1.89
CA ALA A 68 1.29 5.88 -0.94
C ALA A 68 1.90 6.28 0.41
N PRO A 69 1.32 7.25 1.12
CA PRO A 69 1.78 7.62 2.46
C PRO A 69 1.44 6.59 3.54
N THR A 70 0.43 5.77 3.30
CA THR A 70 0.01 4.69 4.22
C THR A 70 -0.70 3.57 3.48
N HIS A 71 -0.96 2.47 4.14
CA HIS A 71 -1.67 1.31 3.59
C HIS A 71 -2.57 0.65 4.64
N ALA A 72 -3.54 -0.16 4.19
CA ALA A 72 -4.28 -1.07 5.04
C ALA A 72 -3.35 -2.19 5.52
N GLY A 73 -3.40 -2.53 6.81
CA GLY A 73 -2.45 -3.44 7.47
C GLY A 73 -2.59 -4.93 7.14
N GLY A 74 -3.49 -5.32 6.21
CA GLY A 74 -3.81 -6.71 5.95
C GLY A 74 -2.71 -7.51 5.24
N LEU A 75 -2.16 -6.97 4.16
CA LEU A 75 -1.16 -7.64 3.32
C LEU A 75 -0.06 -6.66 2.92
N PHE A 76 1.17 -7.00 3.26
CA PHE A 76 2.35 -6.25 2.83
C PHE A 76 3.61 -7.12 2.89
N ALA A 77 4.66 -6.68 2.21
CA ALA A 77 5.98 -7.26 2.29
C ALA A 77 7.02 -6.17 2.60
N ILE A 78 7.96 -6.49 3.47
CA ILE A 78 9.04 -5.60 3.87
C ILE A 78 10.32 -6.42 4.11
N ASN A 79 11.48 -5.81 3.93
CA ASN A 79 12.74 -6.42 4.32
C ASN A 79 12.82 -6.55 5.85
N ARG A 80 13.10 -7.76 6.36
CA ARG A 80 13.11 -8.04 7.80
C ARG A 80 14.11 -7.19 8.58
N GLU A 81 15.33 -7.02 8.03
CA GLU A 81 16.37 -6.21 8.70
C GLU A 81 15.97 -4.74 8.74
N TRP A 82 15.39 -4.25 7.66
CA TRP A 82 14.86 -2.89 7.62
C TRP A 82 13.74 -2.68 8.64
N PHE A 83 12.80 -3.64 8.75
CA PHE A 83 11.74 -3.59 9.75
C PHE A 83 12.27 -3.58 11.18
N LYS A 84 13.36 -4.33 11.43
CA LYS A 84 14.07 -4.32 12.71
C LYS A 84 14.74 -2.96 12.99
N GLU A 85 15.41 -2.37 11.99
CA GLU A 85 16.01 -1.05 12.10
C GLU A 85 14.98 0.05 12.41
N LEU A 86 13.74 -0.09 11.92
CA LEU A 86 12.62 0.79 12.22
C LEU A 86 12.06 0.64 13.65
N GLY A 87 12.48 -0.38 14.39
CA GLY A 87 12.05 -0.61 15.77
C GLY A 87 10.81 -1.49 15.92
N TRP A 88 10.44 -2.25 14.89
CA TRP A 88 9.26 -3.13 14.87
C TRP A 88 7.94 -2.35 14.98
N TYR A 89 6.91 -3.00 15.49
CA TYR A 89 5.64 -2.37 15.82
C TYR A 89 5.77 -1.56 17.12
N ASP A 90 5.12 -0.40 17.18
CA ASP A 90 5.03 0.38 18.41
C ASP A 90 4.16 -0.38 19.44
N PRO A 91 4.74 -0.87 20.55
CA PRO A 91 3.98 -1.64 21.55
C PRO A 91 2.94 -0.81 22.31
N GLY A 92 3.02 0.53 22.24
CA GLY A 92 2.08 1.44 22.88
C GLY A 92 0.83 1.77 22.05
N LYS A 93 0.76 1.33 20.79
CA LYS A 93 -0.37 1.64 19.90
C LYS A 93 -1.34 0.47 19.78
N LEU A 94 -2.59 0.73 20.14
CA LEU A 94 -3.70 -0.21 20.01
C LEU A 94 -4.23 -0.32 18.58
N ALA A 95 -3.92 0.65 17.70
CA ALA A 95 -4.30 0.67 16.30
C ALA A 95 -3.06 0.58 15.41
N GLN A 96 -3.09 -0.35 14.44
CA GLN A 96 -2.02 -0.58 13.48
C GLN A 96 -2.01 0.53 12.41
N CYS A 97 -1.39 1.67 12.73
CA CYS A 97 -1.06 2.67 11.72
C CYS A 97 0.46 2.72 11.58
N PHE A 98 0.98 2.23 10.45
CA PHE A 98 2.40 2.31 10.13
C PHE A 98 2.70 3.60 9.37
N PHE A 99 3.67 4.31 9.85
CA PHE A 99 4.26 5.41 9.11
C PHE A 99 5.58 4.92 8.51
N PHE A 100 5.62 4.71 7.20
CA PHE A 100 6.85 4.37 6.49
C PHE A 100 7.21 5.47 5.49
N PRO A 101 8.48 5.85 5.38
CA PRO A 101 8.91 6.90 4.46
C PRO A 101 8.76 6.54 2.97
N SER A 102 8.64 5.25 2.64
CA SER A 102 8.46 4.81 1.25
C SER A 102 7.58 3.57 1.18
N ILE A 103 6.31 3.75 0.83
CA ILE A 103 5.36 2.68 0.55
C ILE A 103 5.12 2.64 -0.96
N GLN A 104 5.30 1.47 -1.58
CA GLN A 104 4.94 1.20 -2.97
C GLN A 104 3.79 0.21 -3.02
N ILE A 105 2.76 0.56 -3.74
CA ILE A 105 1.58 -0.26 -4.00
C ILE A 105 1.59 -0.74 -5.44
#